data_0ca67225506fd9b39a4edf19a0ac0fb9
#
_entry.id   0ca67225506fd9b39a4edf19a0ac0fb9
#
_cell.length_a   1.000
_cell.length_b   1.000
_cell.length_c   1.000
_cell.angle_alpha   90.00
_cell.angle_beta   90.00
_cell.angle_gamma   90.00
#
_symmetry.space_group_name_H-M   'P 1'
#
loop_
_entity.id
_entity.type
_entity.pdbx_description
1 polymer ?
#
loop_
_entity_poly.entity_id
_entity_poly.type
_entity_poly.pdbx_seq_one_letter_code
_entity_poly.pdbx_strand_id
1 'polypeptide(L)'
;MTRLTPKQLCRCFWDAIVKTIQHDGIEHAGYLAFLTLLALFPFLVFMVAVIGFLGQGETGAAFITSILQALPGHITSALKPRIVEIISGPPQGLLTISIVGAIWTASSAVEGLRTILNRAYHVATPPAYWLRRSLSILQLLIFTFITVMGMVAVVAVQVFIHHVEDWFGMRLTPENQAYLQNMLLFIFIGVLFIGVSSVYYAIPNIKQRFISVTPGALLVVLGWLGVAYLFTLYLLNFNQVQLIYGSLGGIIAALVFFYVCNMIFIFGAEFNHQLIEALGLRVRQREDVGKSVPTQ
;
A
#
# COMPACT_ATOMS: atom_id res chain seq x y z
N MET A 1 15.74 -17.03 22.54
CA MET A 1 15.83 -16.20 21.34
C MET A 1 17.30 -15.95 21.05
N THR A 2 17.87 -16.67 20.10
CA THR A 2 19.26 -16.47 19.66
C THR A 2 19.35 -15.06 19.04
N ARG A 3 20.10 -14.19 19.67
CA ARG A 3 20.37 -12.85 19.13
C ARG A 3 21.32 -13.00 17.96
N LEU A 4 20.90 -12.55 16.78
CA LEU A 4 21.77 -12.50 15.62
C LEU A 4 22.94 -11.55 15.89
N THR A 5 24.15 -11.98 15.56
CA THR A 5 25.32 -11.12 15.62
C THR A 5 25.29 -10.10 14.47
N PRO A 6 25.92 -8.90 14.61
CA PRO A 6 25.98 -7.93 13.50
C PRO A 6 26.56 -8.50 12.20
N LYS A 7 27.50 -9.45 12.29
CA LYS A 7 28.06 -10.15 11.12
C LYS A 7 27.01 -11.04 10.41
N GLN A 8 26.15 -11.72 11.18
CA GLN A 8 25.06 -12.52 10.63
C GLN A 8 24.01 -11.65 9.97
N LEU A 9 23.67 -10.49 10.55
CA LEU A 9 22.74 -9.53 9.98
C LEU A 9 23.25 -8.99 8.63
N CYS A 10 24.53 -8.62 8.57
CA CYS A 10 25.15 -8.17 7.32
C CYS A 10 25.15 -9.26 6.24
N ARG A 11 25.38 -10.52 6.65
CA ARG A 11 25.29 -11.67 5.74
C ARG A 11 23.87 -11.86 5.23
N CYS A 12 22.86 -11.83 6.10
CA CYS A 12 21.45 -11.95 5.70
C CYS A 12 21.06 -10.84 4.71
N PHE A 13 21.57 -9.62 4.92
CA PHE A 13 21.33 -8.50 4.00
C PHE A 13 21.96 -8.75 2.61
N TRP A 14 23.19 -9.24 2.57
CA TRP A 14 23.86 -9.58 1.32
C TRP A 14 23.19 -10.76 0.60
N ASP A 15 22.86 -11.81 1.36
CA ASP A 15 22.18 -13.00 0.83
C ASP A 15 20.80 -12.61 0.29
N ALA A 16 20.09 -11.67 0.93
CA ALA A 16 18.82 -11.15 0.42
C ALA A 16 18.98 -10.43 -0.92
N ILE A 17 20.05 -9.63 -1.13
CA ILE A 17 20.33 -8.99 -2.43
C ILE A 17 20.54 -10.07 -3.49
N VAL A 18 21.42 -11.05 -3.21
CA VAL A 18 21.73 -12.13 -4.16
C VAL A 18 20.48 -12.93 -4.50
N LYS A 19 19.66 -13.26 -3.48
CA LYS A 19 18.40 -14.00 -3.67
C LYS A 19 17.36 -13.20 -4.43
N THR A 20 17.23 -11.90 -4.19
CA THR A 20 16.35 -11.04 -4.98
C THR A 20 16.69 -11.10 -6.47
N ILE A 21 17.98 -11.12 -6.81
CA ILE A 21 18.43 -11.23 -8.21
C ILE A 21 18.19 -12.64 -8.74
N GLN A 22 18.54 -13.69 -7.98
CA GLN A 22 18.39 -15.09 -8.41
C GLN A 22 16.92 -15.52 -8.57
N HIS A 23 16.00 -14.90 -7.85
CA HIS A 23 14.56 -15.19 -7.93
C HIS A 23 13.81 -14.24 -8.90
N ASP A 24 14.52 -13.65 -9.85
CA ASP A 24 13.96 -12.74 -10.86
C ASP A 24 13.22 -11.54 -10.24
N GLY A 25 13.70 -11.05 -9.09
CA GLY A 25 13.05 -9.94 -8.35
C GLY A 25 12.99 -8.65 -9.17
N ILE A 26 13.95 -8.43 -10.06
CA ILE A 26 14.03 -7.29 -10.97
C ILE A 26 12.85 -7.34 -11.95
N GLU A 27 12.62 -8.49 -12.59
CA GLU A 27 11.53 -8.72 -13.54
C GLU A 27 10.17 -8.65 -12.84
N HIS A 28 10.09 -9.24 -11.66
CA HIS A 28 8.88 -9.21 -10.83
C HIS A 28 8.53 -7.80 -10.34
N ALA A 29 9.53 -6.96 -10.06
CA ALA A 29 9.30 -5.57 -9.73
C ALA A 29 8.69 -4.79 -10.90
N GLY A 30 9.15 -5.05 -12.13
CA GLY A 30 8.56 -4.49 -13.35
C GLY A 30 7.12 -4.96 -13.58
N TYR A 31 6.86 -6.24 -13.40
CA TYR A 31 5.50 -6.81 -13.48
C TYR A 31 4.56 -6.17 -12.45
N LEU A 32 4.99 -6.06 -11.18
CA LEU A 32 4.18 -5.40 -10.14
C LEU A 32 3.98 -3.91 -10.41
N ALA A 33 4.98 -3.21 -10.92
CA ALA A 33 4.87 -1.80 -11.27
C ALA A 33 3.79 -1.58 -12.34
N PHE A 34 3.79 -2.43 -13.36
CA PHE A 34 2.76 -2.41 -14.40
C PHE A 34 1.37 -2.71 -13.83
N LEU A 35 1.24 -3.78 -13.03
CA LEU A 35 -0.04 -4.12 -12.38
C LEU A 35 -0.52 -3.01 -11.43
N THR A 36 0.38 -2.39 -10.67
CA THR A 36 0.04 -1.28 -9.76
C THR A 36 -0.49 -0.08 -10.55
N LEU A 37 0.19 0.30 -11.62
CA LEU A 37 -0.24 1.40 -12.48
C LEU A 37 -1.59 1.10 -13.15
N LEU A 38 -1.76 -0.13 -13.66
CA LEU A 38 -3.00 -0.56 -14.30
C LEU A 38 -4.17 -0.62 -13.32
N ALA A 39 -3.93 -1.09 -12.09
CA ALA A 39 -4.93 -1.20 -11.05
C ALA A 39 -5.27 0.13 -10.38
N LEU A 40 -4.38 1.12 -10.47
CA LEU A 40 -4.56 2.43 -9.82
C LEU A 40 -5.86 3.09 -10.27
N PHE A 41 -6.15 3.10 -11.57
CA PHE A 41 -7.32 3.75 -12.11
C PHE A 41 -8.65 3.09 -11.66
N PRO A 42 -8.84 1.76 -11.84
CA PRO A 42 -10.01 1.06 -11.29
C PRO A 42 -10.12 1.19 -9.77
N PHE A 43 -9.02 1.18 -9.05
CA PHE A 43 -9.01 1.36 -7.60
C PHE A 43 -9.50 2.75 -7.18
N LEU A 44 -9.07 3.81 -7.88
CA LEU A 44 -9.55 5.17 -7.63
C LEU A 44 -11.04 5.30 -7.93
N VAL A 45 -11.54 4.70 -9.02
CA VAL A 45 -12.97 4.67 -9.34
C VAL A 45 -13.75 3.96 -8.23
N PHE A 46 -13.24 2.83 -7.76
CA PHE A 46 -13.87 2.10 -6.65
C PHE A 46 -13.86 2.90 -5.35
N MET A 47 -12.74 3.54 -4.99
CA MET A 47 -12.67 4.42 -3.82
C MET A 47 -13.68 5.58 -3.90
N VAL A 48 -13.77 6.25 -5.05
CA VAL A 48 -14.74 7.32 -5.25
C VAL A 48 -16.17 6.81 -5.11
N ALA A 49 -16.47 5.61 -5.62
CA ALA A 49 -17.79 4.99 -5.45
C ALA A 49 -18.10 4.69 -3.99
N VAL A 50 -17.13 4.18 -3.21
CA VAL A 50 -17.30 3.93 -1.76
C VAL A 50 -17.54 5.25 -1.01
N ILE A 51 -16.74 6.28 -1.29
CA ILE A 51 -16.89 7.61 -0.68
C ILE A 51 -18.25 8.21 -1.07
N GLY A 52 -18.66 8.10 -2.35
CA GLY A 52 -19.94 8.58 -2.83
C GLY A 52 -21.12 7.86 -2.16
N PHE A 53 -21.01 6.56 -1.92
CA PHE A 53 -22.02 5.79 -1.18
C PHE A 53 -22.12 6.24 0.31
N LEU A 54 -20.98 6.45 0.97
CA LEU A 54 -20.93 6.99 2.34
C LEU A 54 -21.45 8.44 2.41
N GLY A 55 -21.31 9.16 1.28
CA GLY A 55 -21.70 10.58 1.16
C GLY A 55 -23.18 10.80 0.87
N GLN A 56 -24.01 9.77 0.83
CA GLN A 56 -25.46 9.93 0.63
C GLN A 56 -26.09 10.61 1.86
N GLY A 57 -26.78 11.71 1.61
CA GLY A 57 -27.37 12.55 2.66
C GLY A 57 -26.56 13.80 3.00
N GLU A 58 -27.15 14.70 3.76
CA GLU A 58 -26.54 16.02 4.10
C GLU A 58 -25.22 15.89 4.86
N THR A 59 -25.16 14.99 5.83
CA THR A 59 -23.93 14.71 6.61
C THR A 59 -22.81 14.16 5.72
N GLY A 60 -23.15 13.28 4.78
CA GLY A 60 -22.18 12.70 3.87
C GLY A 60 -21.65 13.73 2.85
N ALA A 61 -22.51 14.60 2.34
CA ALA A 61 -22.09 15.68 1.43
C ALA A 61 -21.14 16.68 2.12
N ALA A 62 -21.44 17.04 3.38
CA ALA A 62 -20.55 17.87 4.19
C ALA A 62 -19.18 17.18 4.42
N PHE A 63 -19.19 15.87 4.70
CA PHE A 63 -17.98 15.08 4.87
C PHE A 63 -17.12 15.03 3.59
N ILE A 64 -17.73 14.79 2.42
CA ILE A 64 -17.02 14.82 1.13
C ILE A 64 -16.40 16.19 0.87
N THR A 65 -17.14 17.26 1.17
CA THR A 65 -16.64 18.64 1.01
C THR A 65 -15.40 18.87 1.88
N SER A 66 -15.41 18.40 3.11
CA SER A 66 -14.27 18.47 4.04
C SER A 66 -13.05 17.69 3.53
N ILE A 67 -13.26 16.48 3.00
CA ILE A 67 -12.18 15.69 2.36
C ILE A 67 -11.57 16.45 1.18
N LEU A 68 -12.42 16.99 0.29
CA LEU A 68 -11.96 17.72 -0.89
C LEU A 68 -11.19 19.00 -0.52
N GLN A 69 -11.54 19.66 0.57
CA GLN A 69 -10.82 20.82 1.09
C GLN A 69 -9.47 20.46 1.71
N ALA A 70 -9.35 19.27 2.28
CA ALA A 70 -8.10 18.77 2.86
C ALA A 70 -7.07 18.30 1.80
N LEU A 71 -7.51 18.04 0.57
CA LEU A 71 -6.65 17.58 -0.50
C LEU A 71 -5.98 18.75 -1.27
N PRO A 72 -4.75 18.55 -1.79
CA PRO A 72 -4.12 19.51 -2.69
C PRO A 72 -5.03 19.84 -3.89
N GLY A 73 -5.05 21.13 -4.32
CA GLY A 73 -5.99 21.63 -5.31
C GLY A 73 -5.97 20.88 -6.66
N HIS A 74 -4.80 20.38 -7.09
CA HIS A 74 -4.68 19.58 -8.32
C HIS A 74 -5.36 18.21 -8.21
N ILE A 75 -5.38 17.59 -7.02
CA ILE A 75 -6.10 16.33 -6.76
C ILE A 75 -7.60 16.61 -6.67
N THR A 76 -7.98 17.68 -5.97
CA THR A 76 -9.37 18.10 -5.83
C THR A 76 -10.00 18.39 -7.18
N SER A 77 -9.32 19.11 -8.08
CA SER A 77 -9.82 19.44 -9.41
C SER A 77 -10.03 18.19 -10.28
N ALA A 78 -9.23 17.14 -10.11
CA ALA A 78 -9.37 15.87 -10.82
C ALA A 78 -10.50 14.99 -10.26
N LEU A 79 -10.68 14.96 -8.93
CA LEU A 79 -11.63 14.08 -8.25
C LEU A 79 -13.04 14.67 -8.15
N LYS A 80 -13.18 15.97 -7.92
CA LYS A 80 -14.46 16.66 -7.72
C LYS A 80 -15.49 16.38 -8.81
N PRO A 81 -15.17 16.47 -10.11
CA PRO A 81 -16.14 16.17 -11.18
C PRO A 81 -16.64 14.72 -11.10
N ARG A 82 -15.75 13.77 -10.80
CA ARG A 82 -16.08 12.34 -10.71
C ARG A 82 -16.94 12.02 -9.49
N ILE A 83 -16.65 12.65 -8.37
CA ILE A 83 -17.46 12.52 -7.15
C ILE A 83 -18.86 13.07 -7.38
N VAL A 84 -18.98 14.26 -7.99
CA VAL A 84 -20.26 14.86 -8.32
C VAL A 84 -21.06 13.99 -9.30
N GLU A 85 -20.40 13.45 -10.33
CA GLU A 85 -21.02 12.54 -11.30
C GLU A 85 -21.61 11.28 -10.62
N ILE A 86 -20.89 10.70 -9.65
CA ILE A 86 -21.34 9.52 -8.91
C ILE A 86 -22.49 9.85 -7.95
N ILE A 87 -22.45 10.99 -7.27
CA ILE A 87 -23.51 11.43 -6.35
C ILE A 87 -24.79 11.81 -7.13
N SER A 88 -24.67 12.47 -8.28
CA SER A 88 -25.80 12.88 -9.12
C SER A 88 -26.42 11.73 -9.93
N GLY A 89 -25.78 10.57 -9.91
CA GLY A 89 -26.34 9.27 -10.35
C GLY A 89 -26.47 9.05 -11.84
N PRO A 90 -25.58 8.21 -12.47
CA PRO A 90 -25.96 7.46 -13.68
C PRO A 90 -26.92 6.31 -13.30
N PRO A 91 -27.57 5.68 -14.29
CA PRO A 91 -28.45 4.51 -14.05
C PRO A 91 -27.74 3.49 -13.18
N GLN A 92 -28.36 3.10 -12.06
CA GLN A 92 -27.78 2.22 -11.02
C GLN A 92 -27.14 0.93 -11.56
N GLY A 93 -27.66 0.37 -12.66
CA GLY A 93 -27.12 -0.83 -13.28
C GLY A 93 -25.74 -0.66 -13.92
N LEU A 94 -25.48 0.45 -14.59
CA LEU A 94 -24.16 0.74 -15.20
C LEU A 94 -23.08 0.98 -14.13
N LEU A 95 -23.45 1.66 -13.05
CA LEU A 95 -22.57 1.89 -11.92
C LEU A 95 -22.16 0.56 -11.26
N THR A 96 -23.11 -0.35 -11.06
CA THR A 96 -22.84 -1.65 -10.43
C THR A 96 -21.88 -2.49 -11.26
N ILE A 97 -22.07 -2.57 -12.59
CA ILE A 97 -21.18 -3.32 -13.48
C ILE A 97 -19.76 -2.71 -13.47
N SER A 98 -19.67 -1.38 -13.48
CA SER A 98 -18.39 -0.68 -13.45
C SER A 98 -17.64 -0.92 -12.13
N ILE A 99 -18.35 -0.91 -11.00
CA ILE A 99 -17.76 -1.20 -9.68
C ILE A 99 -17.26 -2.65 -9.62
N VAL A 100 -18.06 -3.62 -10.07
CA VAL A 100 -17.65 -5.04 -10.11
C VAL A 100 -16.42 -5.22 -10.98
N GLY A 101 -16.39 -4.60 -12.16
CA GLY A 101 -15.24 -4.62 -13.05
C GLY A 101 -13.99 -3.97 -12.41
N ALA A 102 -14.17 -2.85 -11.71
CA ALA A 102 -13.10 -2.18 -10.99
C ALA A 102 -12.52 -3.04 -9.85
N ILE A 103 -13.37 -3.68 -9.05
CA ILE A 103 -12.95 -4.61 -7.99
C ILE A 103 -12.19 -5.79 -8.60
N TRP A 104 -12.71 -6.36 -9.68
CA TRP A 104 -12.05 -7.48 -10.36
C TRP A 104 -10.65 -7.09 -10.86
N THR A 105 -10.51 -5.94 -11.52
CA THR A 105 -9.23 -5.48 -12.05
C THR A 105 -8.26 -5.09 -10.94
N ALA A 106 -8.70 -4.31 -9.94
CA ALA A 106 -7.86 -3.88 -8.83
C ALA A 106 -7.37 -5.08 -7.98
N SER A 107 -8.23 -6.10 -7.76
CA SER A 107 -7.82 -7.30 -7.03
C SER A 107 -6.79 -8.15 -7.77
N SER A 108 -6.58 -7.92 -9.08
CA SER A 108 -5.53 -8.60 -9.85
C SER A 108 -4.12 -8.15 -9.43
N ALA A 109 -3.96 -6.89 -9.00
CA ALA A 109 -2.69 -6.42 -8.43
C ALA A 109 -2.37 -7.13 -7.10
N VAL A 110 -3.39 -7.35 -6.25
CA VAL A 110 -3.24 -8.10 -4.99
C VAL A 110 -2.86 -9.56 -5.27
N GLU A 111 -3.43 -10.17 -6.31
CA GLU A 111 -3.10 -11.54 -6.72
C GLU A 111 -1.67 -11.62 -7.29
N GLY A 112 -1.24 -10.63 -8.07
CA GLY A 112 0.15 -10.52 -8.53
C GLY A 112 1.13 -10.41 -7.36
N LEU A 113 0.82 -9.55 -6.39
CA LEU A 113 1.60 -9.39 -5.16
C LEU A 113 1.68 -10.69 -4.36
N ARG A 114 0.57 -11.42 -4.22
CA ARG A 114 0.50 -12.74 -3.58
C ARG A 114 1.43 -13.73 -4.25
N THR A 115 1.39 -13.79 -5.58
CA THR A 115 2.21 -14.73 -6.36
C THR A 115 3.69 -14.48 -6.12
N ILE A 116 4.11 -13.23 -6.12
CA ILE A 116 5.51 -12.85 -5.90
C ILE A 116 5.95 -13.09 -4.45
N LEU A 117 5.11 -12.74 -3.47
CA LEU A 117 5.43 -13.03 -2.06
C LEU A 117 5.51 -14.53 -1.78
N ASN A 118 4.59 -15.33 -2.34
CA ASN A 118 4.68 -16.78 -2.23
C ASN A 118 6.00 -17.32 -2.81
N ARG A 119 6.49 -16.72 -3.91
CA ARG A 119 7.79 -17.09 -4.49
C ARG A 119 8.94 -16.69 -3.58
N ALA A 120 8.97 -15.47 -3.05
CA ALA A 120 9.99 -14.98 -2.12
C ALA A 120 10.06 -15.82 -0.82
N TYR A 121 8.92 -16.33 -0.35
CA TYR A 121 8.85 -17.21 0.83
C TYR A 121 8.89 -18.71 0.47
N HIS A 122 9.23 -19.09 -0.76
CA HIS A 122 9.39 -20.47 -1.23
C HIS A 122 8.17 -21.38 -0.97
N VAL A 123 6.96 -20.85 -1.21
CA VAL A 123 5.71 -21.63 -1.11
C VAL A 123 5.63 -22.62 -2.26
N ALA A 124 5.71 -23.92 -1.99
CA ALA A 124 5.71 -24.98 -3.00
C ALA A 124 4.34 -25.19 -3.64
N THR A 125 3.27 -25.14 -2.83
CA THR A 125 1.89 -25.39 -3.29
C THR A 125 1.00 -24.18 -2.99
N PRO A 126 0.71 -23.33 -4.00
CA PRO A 126 -0.25 -22.27 -3.80
C PRO A 126 -1.68 -22.84 -3.71
N PRO A 127 -2.59 -22.17 -2.95
CA PRO A 127 -3.98 -22.58 -2.87
C PRO A 127 -4.68 -22.58 -4.23
N ALA A 128 -5.84 -23.26 -4.33
CA ALA A 128 -6.66 -23.28 -5.53
C ALA A 128 -7.01 -21.87 -6.01
N TYR A 129 -7.08 -21.66 -7.34
CA TYR A 129 -7.27 -20.35 -7.97
C TYR A 129 -8.45 -19.56 -7.39
N TRP A 130 -9.62 -20.19 -7.25
CA TRP A 130 -10.81 -19.52 -6.74
C TRP A 130 -10.66 -19.04 -5.30
N LEU A 131 -9.99 -19.82 -4.44
CA LEU A 131 -9.71 -19.42 -3.07
C LEU A 131 -8.76 -18.22 -3.03
N ARG A 132 -7.69 -18.25 -3.83
CA ARG A 132 -6.75 -17.13 -3.94
C ARG A 132 -7.45 -15.87 -4.42
N ARG A 133 -8.32 -16.01 -5.44
CA ARG A 133 -9.07 -14.90 -6.01
C ARG A 133 -10.01 -14.26 -4.99
N SER A 134 -10.77 -15.07 -4.26
CA SER A 134 -11.66 -14.60 -3.20
C SER A 134 -10.90 -13.89 -2.08
N LEU A 135 -9.74 -14.45 -1.67
CA LEU A 135 -8.88 -13.81 -0.68
C LEU A 135 -8.31 -12.48 -1.19
N SER A 136 -7.95 -12.37 -2.45
CA SER A 136 -7.41 -11.12 -3.02
C SER A 136 -8.49 -10.04 -3.11
N ILE A 137 -9.72 -10.40 -3.43
CA ILE A 137 -10.87 -9.47 -3.39
C ILE A 137 -11.11 -9.02 -1.94
N LEU A 138 -11.16 -9.95 -0.98
CA LEU A 138 -11.36 -9.62 0.43
C LEU A 138 -10.26 -8.68 0.96
N GLN A 139 -9.01 -8.94 0.62
CA GLN A 139 -7.88 -8.10 1.01
C GLN A 139 -7.95 -6.72 0.37
N LEU A 140 -8.37 -6.61 -0.89
CA LEU A 140 -8.62 -5.32 -1.53
C LEU A 140 -9.69 -4.53 -0.78
N LEU A 141 -10.81 -5.17 -0.43
CA LEU A 141 -11.91 -4.52 0.31
C LEU A 141 -11.45 -4.05 1.69
N ILE A 142 -10.71 -4.87 2.42
CA ILE A 142 -10.13 -4.51 3.72
C ILE A 142 -9.16 -3.33 3.56
N PHE A 143 -8.27 -3.39 2.58
CA PHE A 143 -7.32 -2.31 2.30
C PHE A 143 -8.04 -1.00 1.97
N THR A 144 -9.06 -1.05 1.11
CA THR A 144 -9.88 0.11 0.76
C THR A 144 -10.58 0.68 1.99
N PHE A 145 -11.19 -0.19 2.82
CA PHE A 145 -11.85 0.24 4.05
C PHE A 145 -10.87 0.94 5.02
N ILE A 146 -9.70 0.36 5.23
CA ILE A 146 -8.65 0.97 6.07
C ILE A 146 -8.20 2.32 5.50
N THR A 147 -8.04 2.42 4.18
CA THR A 147 -7.63 3.66 3.51
C THR A 147 -8.70 4.75 3.67
N VAL A 148 -9.98 4.42 3.46
CA VAL A 148 -11.10 5.35 3.65
C VAL A 148 -11.20 5.79 5.10
N MET A 149 -11.12 4.86 6.05
CA MET A 149 -11.13 5.18 7.48
C MET A 149 -9.93 6.05 7.89
N GLY A 150 -8.77 5.82 7.30
CA GLY A 150 -7.59 6.68 7.48
C GLY A 150 -7.82 8.10 6.98
N MET A 151 -8.43 8.26 5.80
CA MET A 151 -8.82 9.58 5.28
C MET A 151 -9.83 10.28 6.20
N VAL A 152 -10.85 9.54 6.66
CA VAL A 152 -11.82 10.05 7.63
C VAL A 152 -11.14 10.54 8.91
N ALA A 153 -10.20 9.75 9.43
CA ALA A 153 -9.47 10.10 10.65
C ALA A 153 -8.65 11.37 10.48
N VAL A 154 -7.95 11.54 9.35
CA VAL A 154 -7.18 12.76 9.05
C VAL A 154 -8.08 13.99 9.01
N VAL A 155 -9.22 13.91 8.32
CA VAL A 155 -10.20 15.01 8.26
C VAL A 155 -10.78 15.29 9.64
N ALA A 156 -11.16 14.25 10.40
CA ALA A 156 -11.69 14.40 11.75
C ALA A 156 -10.71 15.12 12.70
N VAL A 157 -9.41 14.78 12.60
CA VAL A 157 -8.36 15.45 13.38
C VAL A 157 -8.28 16.95 13.02
N GLN A 158 -8.31 17.30 11.73
CA GLN A 158 -8.26 18.70 11.30
C GLN A 158 -9.50 19.48 11.78
N VAL A 159 -10.69 18.91 11.61
CA VAL A 159 -11.95 19.50 12.09
C VAL A 159 -11.92 19.69 13.61
N PHE A 160 -11.43 18.68 14.34
CA PHE A 160 -11.29 18.77 15.80
C PHE A 160 -10.33 19.88 16.23
N ILE A 161 -9.19 20.03 15.55
CA ILE A 161 -8.24 21.12 15.83
C ILE A 161 -8.90 22.48 15.64
N HIS A 162 -9.61 22.71 14.53
CA HIS A 162 -10.33 23.96 14.29
C HIS A 162 -11.39 24.26 15.36
N HIS A 163 -12.16 23.25 15.80
CA HIS A 163 -13.15 23.45 16.87
C HIS A 163 -12.50 23.78 18.22
N VAL A 164 -11.34 23.17 18.52
CA VAL A 164 -10.57 23.50 19.74
C VAL A 164 -10.05 24.95 19.67
N GLU A 165 -9.55 25.40 18.52
CA GLU A 165 -9.14 26.80 18.33
C GLU A 165 -10.29 27.77 18.56
N ASP A 166 -11.48 27.46 18.03
CA ASP A 166 -12.67 28.29 18.17
C ASP A 166 -13.21 28.30 19.60
N TRP A 167 -13.21 27.13 20.29
CA TRP A 167 -13.76 27.01 21.65
C TRP A 167 -12.89 27.65 22.72
N PHE A 168 -11.57 27.52 22.60
CA PHE A 168 -10.63 28.06 23.59
C PHE A 168 -10.09 29.43 23.22
N GLY A 169 -10.44 29.97 22.05
CA GLY A 169 -9.95 31.27 21.58
C GLY A 169 -8.42 31.31 21.42
N MET A 170 -7.79 30.15 21.41
CA MET A 170 -6.34 29.99 21.29
C MET A 170 -6.00 29.63 19.84
N ARG A 171 -5.49 30.59 19.09
CA ARG A 171 -4.85 30.26 17.81
C ARG A 171 -3.57 29.46 18.09
N LEU A 172 -3.44 28.32 17.45
CA LEU A 172 -2.21 27.53 17.53
C LEU A 172 -1.03 28.41 17.06
N THR A 173 -0.02 28.52 17.91
CA THR A 173 1.22 29.19 17.53
C THR A 173 1.87 28.42 16.37
N PRO A 174 2.66 29.07 15.49
CA PRO A 174 3.37 28.38 14.40
C PRO A 174 4.18 27.19 14.89
N GLU A 175 4.69 27.26 16.11
CA GLU A 175 5.45 26.19 16.77
C GLU A 175 4.56 24.97 17.06
N ASN A 176 3.36 25.17 17.60
CA ASN A 176 2.40 24.10 17.87
C ASN A 176 1.87 23.46 16.57
N GLN A 177 1.71 24.24 15.50
CA GLN A 177 1.37 23.72 14.18
C GLN A 177 2.47 22.81 13.63
N ALA A 178 3.74 23.18 13.79
CA ALA A 178 4.88 22.36 13.39
C ALA A 178 4.94 21.04 14.19
N TYR A 179 4.68 21.07 15.51
CA TYR A 179 4.58 19.85 16.33
C TYR A 179 3.46 18.93 15.85
N LEU A 180 2.30 19.45 15.52
CA LEU A 180 1.18 18.65 15.00
C LEU A 180 1.51 18.02 13.64
N GLN A 181 2.11 18.78 12.73
CA GLN A 181 2.54 18.25 11.43
C GLN A 181 3.56 17.12 11.58
N ASN A 182 4.55 17.29 12.45
CA ASN A 182 5.53 16.26 12.75
C ASN A 182 4.87 15.01 13.38
N MET A 183 3.94 15.20 14.32
CA MET A 183 3.20 14.09 14.92
C MET A 183 2.39 13.31 13.88
N LEU A 184 1.68 14.00 12.98
CA LEU A 184 0.94 13.38 11.88
C LEU A 184 1.86 12.61 10.93
N LEU A 185 3.08 13.14 10.65
CA LEU A 185 4.07 12.45 9.85
C LEU A 185 4.52 11.14 10.52
N PHE A 186 4.81 11.15 11.82
CA PHE A 186 5.18 9.93 12.56
C PHE A 186 4.04 8.92 12.61
N ILE A 187 2.80 9.37 12.80
CA ILE A 187 1.60 8.51 12.73
C ILE A 187 1.51 7.88 11.33
N PHE A 188 1.66 8.67 10.27
CA PHE A 188 1.64 8.18 8.90
C PHE A 188 2.70 7.11 8.64
N ILE A 189 3.96 7.35 9.07
CA ILE A 189 5.05 6.38 8.96
C ILE A 189 4.71 5.10 9.75
N GLY A 190 4.14 5.23 10.95
CA GLY A 190 3.69 4.10 11.75
C GLY A 190 2.58 3.28 11.08
N VAL A 191 1.59 3.94 10.50
CA VAL A 191 0.51 3.29 9.74
C VAL A 191 1.07 2.58 8.50
N LEU A 192 1.99 3.22 7.78
CA LEU A 192 2.65 2.63 6.62
C LEU A 192 3.44 1.37 7.02
N PHE A 193 4.19 1.43 8.12
CA PHE A 193 4.94 0.30 8.66
C PHE A 193 4.04 -0.87 9.07
N ILE A 194 2.93 -0.59 9.75
CA ILE A 194 1.94 -1.60 10.13
C ILE A 194 1.28 -2.18 8.86
N GLY A 195 0.97 -1.34 7.87
CA GLY A 195 0.40 -1.76 6.59
C GLY A 195 1.31 -2.73 5.85
N VAL A 196 2.59 -2.39 5.64
CA VAL A 196 3.57 -3.26 4.99
C VAL A 196 3.78 -4.55 5.78
N SER A 197 3.89 -4.46 7.11
CA SER A 197 4.01 -5.63 7.99
C SER A 197 2.80 -6.56 7.87
N SER A 198 1.59 -5.98 7.79
CA SER A 198 0.34 -6.74 7.61
C SER A 198 0.28 -7.42 6.25
N VAL A 199 0.76 -6.78 5.19
CA VAL A 199 0.86 -7.36 3.85
C VAL A 199 1.80 -8.56 3.86
N TYR A 200 2.99 -8.42 4.43
CA TYR A 200 3.95 -9.54 4.55
C TYR A 200 3.43 -10.67 5.42
N TYR A 201 2.64 -10.37 6.44
CA TYR A 201 2.07 -11.37 7.33
C TYR A 201 0.88 -12.11 6.72
N ALA A 202 -0.04 -11.38 6.06
CA ALA A 202 -1.35 -11.91 5.66
C ALA A 202 -1.40 -12.49 4.25
N ILE A 203 -0.61 -11.93 3.31
CA ILE A 203 -0.71 -12.31 1.89
C ILE A 203 -0.03 -13.65 1.61
N PRO A 204 1.21 -13.94 2.07
CA PRO A 204 1.87 -15.22 1.77
C PRO A 204 1.14 -16.40 2.44
N ASN A 205 1.14 -17.54 1.75
CA ASN A 205 0.49 -18.76 2.27
C ASN A 205 1.39 -19.54 3.26
N ILE A 206 1.92 -18.83 4.25
CA ILE A 206 2.79 -19.39 5.30
C ILE A 206 2.29 -19.04 6.69
N LYS A 207 2.66 -19.84 7.67
CA LYS A 207 2.48 -19.52 9.09
C LYS A 207 3.76 -18.93 9.64
N GLN A 208 3.72 -17.65 9.95
CA GLN A 208 4.83 -16.90 10.53
C GLN A 208 4.36 -16.02 11.67
N ARG A 209 5.29 -15.53 12.49
CA ARG A 209 4.97 -14.58 13.54
C ARG A 209 4.99 -13.16 12.98
N PHE A 210 4.08 -12.29 13.43
CA PHE A 210 4.05 -10.89 12.99
C PHE A 210 5.40 -10.19 13.19
N ILE A 211 6.10 -10.47 14.30
CA ILE A 211 7.41 -9.89 14.61
C ILE A 211 8.48 -10.31 13.59
N SER A 212 8.34 -11.48 12.95
CA SER A 212 9.33 -11.95 11.97
C SER A 212 9.34 -11.15 10.67
N VAL A 213 8.26 -10.43 10.36
CA VAL A 213 8.13 -9.62 9.13
C VAL A 213 8.50 -8.15 9.35
N THR A 214 8.63 -7.71 10.61
CA THR A 214 8.88 -6.30 10.93
C THR A 214 10.24 -5.78 10.45
N PRO A 215 11.35 -6.53 10.44
CA PRO A 215 12.64 -6.00 9.98
C PRO A 215 12.62 -5.62 8.49
N GLY A 216 12.08 -6.50 7.63
CA GLY A 216 11.93 -6.20 6.21
C GLY A 216 10.93 -5.08 5.96
N ALA A 217 9.83 -5.02 6.72
CA ALA A 217 8.88 -3.92 6.61
C ALA A 217 9.53 -2.57 6.97
N LEU A 218 10.41 -2.53 7.99
CA LEU A 218 11.16 -1.33 8.34
C LEU A 218 12.08 -0.89 7.19
N LEU A 219 12.82 -1.83 6.59
CA LEU A 219 13.66 -1.55 5.43
C LEU A 219 12.86 -0.98 4.26
N VAL A 220 11.68 -1.54 4.00
CA VAL A 220 10.79 -1.07 2.92
C VAL A 220 10.31 0.35 3.19
N VAL A 221 9.84 0.64 4.39
CA VAL A 221 9.34 1.98 4.73
C VAL A 221 10.45 3.02 4.63
N LEU A 222 11.65 2.73 5.17
CA LEU A 222 12.79 3.62 5.05
C LEU A 222 13.21 3.79 3.57
N GLY A 223 13.22 2.72 2.80
CA GLY A 223 13.51 2.76 1.38
C GLY A 223 12.48 3.59 0.60
N TRP A 224 11.19 3.42 0.88
CA TRP A 224 10.11 4.19 0.23
C TRP A 224 10.18 5.69 0.57
N LEU A 225 10.53 6.05 1.81
CA LEU A 225 10.77 7.45 2.19
C LEU A 225 11.95 8.03 1.41
N GLY A 226 13.03 7.25 1.27
CA GLY A 226 14.19 7.65 0.45
C GLY A 226 13.82 7.83 -1.03
N VAL A 227 13.08 6.89 -1.60
CA VAL A 227 12.60 6.97 -3.00
C VAL A 227 11.67 8.15 -3.19
N ALA A 228 10.74 8.39 -2.27
CA ALA A 228 9.84 9.53 -2.33
C ALA A 228 10.59 10.87 -2.32
N TYR A 229 11.62 10.98 -1.47
CA TYR A 229 12.49 12.15 -1.44
C TYR A 229 13.25 12.35 -2.75
N LEU A 230 13.92 11.30 -3.25
CA LEU A 230 14.66 11.35 -4.51
C LEU A 230 13.74 11.65 -5.71
N PHE A 231 12.53 11.06 -5.69
CA PHE A 231 11.55 11.31 -6.74
C PHE A 231 11.02 12.74 -6.72
N THR A 232 10.87 13.34 -5.53
CA THR A 232 10.53 14.76 -5.40
C THR A 232 11.60 15.64 -6.03
N LEU A 233 12.89 15.37 -5.75
CA LEU A 233 14.01 16.08 -6.37
C LEU A 233 14.03 15.90 -7.90
N TYR A 234 13.72 14.70 -8.38
CA TYR A 234 13.59 14.42 -9.81
C TYR A 234 12.47 15.25 -10.44
N LEU A 235 11.29 15.31 -9.81
CA LEU A 235 10.14 16.06 -10.32
C LEU A 235 10.38 17.57 -10.35
N LEU A 236 11.16 18.13 -9.42
CA LEU A 236 11.53 19.55 -9.45
C LEU A 236 12.31 19.94 -10.70
N ASN A 237 13.02 18.97 -11.32
CA ASN A 237 13.78 19.16 -12.55
C ASN A 237 13.08 18.53 -13.77
N PHE A 238 11.82 18.14 -13.66
CA PHE A 238 11.09 17.34 -14.65
C PHE A 238 10.71 18.09 -15.93
N ASN A 239 10.81 19.43 -15.93
CA ASN A 239 10.42 20.27 -17.08
C ASN A 239 11.07 19.84 -18.40
N GLN A 240 12.32 19.33 -18.38
CA GLN A 240 13.00 18.88 -19.58
C GLN A 240 12.42 17.57 -20.13
N VAL A 241 12.01 16.63 -19.26
CA VAL A 241 11.42 15.36 -19.67
C VAL A 241 10.02 15.59 -20.24
N GLN A 242 9.24 16.52 -19.66
CA GLN A 242 7.93 16.89 -20.15
C GLN A 242 7.99 17.53 -21.54
N LEU A 243 9.04 18.28 -21.86
CA LEU A 243 9.25 18.86 -23.19
C LEU A 243 9.50 17.78 -24.25
N ILE A 244 10.18 16.66 -23.91
CA ILE A 244 10.52 15.59 -24.86
C ILE A 244 9.35 14.60 -25.00
N TYR A 245 8.75 14.17 -23.89
CA TYR A 245 7.75 13.08 -23.85
C TYR A 245 6.31 13.57 -23.68
N GLY A 246 6.07 14.86 -23.47
CA GLY A 246 4.72 15.42 -23.27
C GLY A 246 3.99 14.74 -22.11
N SER A 247 2.74 14.35 -22.31
CA SER A 247 1.89 13.67 -21.31
C SER A 247 2.38 12.26 -20.94
N LEU A 248 3.15 11.59 -21.81
CA LEU A 248 3.74 10.26 -21.54
C LEU A 248 4.82 10.32 -20.46
N GLY A 249 5.49 11.47 -20.29
CA GLY A 249 6.51 11.64 -19.28
C GLY A 249 6.02 11.33 -17.87
N GLY A 250 4.80 11.75 -17.52
CA GLY A 250 4.20 11.45 -16.22
C GLY A 250 3.94 9.96 -15.99
N ILE A 251 3.51 9.25 -17.04
CA ILE A 251 3.26 7.79 -16.96
C ILE A 251 4.59 7.04 -16.79
N ILE A 252 5.63 7.44 -17.54
CA ILE A 252 6.96 6.84 -17.43
C ILE A 252 7.53 7.08 -16.03
N ALA A 253 7.44 8.31 -15.52
CA ALA A 253 7.90 8.66 -14.19
C ALA A 253 7.17 7.84 -13.10
N ALA A 254 5.85 7.70 -13.19
CA ALA A 254 5.07 6.88 -12.28
C ALA A 254 5.47 5.39 -12.36
N LEU A 255 5.70 4.87 -13.57
CA LEU A 255 6.13 3.49 -13.76
C LEU A 255 7.50 3.23 -13.11
N VAL A 256 8.47 4.15 -13.30
CA VAL A 256 9.80 4.05 -12.67
C VAL A 256 9.68 4.15 -11.15
N PHE A 257 8.86 5.06 -10.64
CA PHE A 257 8.60 5.18 -9.20
C PHE A 257 8.06 3.87 -8.62
N PHE A 258 6.99 3.32 -9.20
CA PHE A 258 6.42 2.04 -8.75
C PHE A 258 7.40 0.88 -8.92
N TYR A 259 8.22 0.89 -9.97
CA TYR A 259 9.24 -0.13 -10.17
C TYR A 259 10.25 -0.17 -9.02
N VAL A 260 10.81 0.98 -8.64
CA VAL A 260 11.78 1.06 -7.54
C VAL A 260 11.12 0.73 -6.20
N CYS A 261 9.89 1.22 -5.96
CA CYS A 261 9.13 0.89 -4.75
C CYS A 261 8.86 -0.62 -4.62
N ASN A 262 8.46 -1.28 -5.73
CA ASN A 262 8.21 -2.73 -5.72
C ASN A 262 9.50 -3.54 -5.61
N MET A 263 10.61 -3.07 -6.17
CA MET A 263 11.92 -3.72 -6.00
C MET A 263 12.35 -3.72 -4.52
N ILE A 264 12.23 -2.58 -3.83
CA ILE A 264 12.51 -2.48 -2.39
C ILE A 264 11.55 -3.37 -1.59
N PHE A 265 10.28 -3.47 -2.01
CA PHE A 265 9.30 -4.33 -1.36
C PHE A 265 9.65 -5.82 -1.50
N ILE A 266 10.04 -6.28 -2.69
CA ILE A 266 10.47 -7.67 -2.91
C ILE A 266 11.73 -7.96 -2.10
N PHE A 267 12.71 -7.06 -2.13
CA PHE A 267 13.92 -7.17 -1.33
C PHE A 267 13.62 -7.30 0.18
N GLY A 268 12.68 -6.52 0.71
CA GLY A 268 12.26 -6.62 2.11
C GLY A 268 11.64 -7.98 2.46
N ALA A 269 10.90 -8.61 1.53
CA ALA A 269 10.36 -9.95 1.70
C ALA A 269 11.48 -11.01 1.76
N GLU A 270 12.43 -10.95 0.83
CA GLU A 270 13.61 -11.83 0.81
C GLU A 270 14.46 -11.65 2.07
N PHE A 271 14.66 -10.43 2.52
CA PHE A 271 15.38 -10.16 3.76
C PHE A 271 14.70 -10.79 4.99
N ASN A 272 13.36 -10.69 5.09
CA ASN A 272 12.62 -11.38 6.15
C ASN A 272 12.82 -12.90 6.07
N HIS A 273 12.79 -13.47 4.86
CA HIS A 273 13.01 -14.90 4.66
C HIS A 273 14.40 -15.33 5.12
N GLN A 274 15.46 -14.60 4.73
CA GLN A 274 16.84 -14.87 5.15
C GLN A 274 17.01 -14.77 6.69
N LEU A 275 16.33 -13.81 7.33
CA LEU A 275 16.33 -13.71 8.79
C LEU A 275 15.65 -14.90 9.46
N ILE A 276 14.53 -15.38 8.92
CA ILE A 276 13.81 -16.55 9.44
C ILE A 276 14.70 -17.80 9.34
N GLU A 277 15.38 -18.00 8.21
CA GLU A 277 16.34 -19.11 8.01
C GLU A 277 17.53 -19.02 8.98
N ALA A 278 18.14 -17.83 9.12
CA ALA A 278 19.29 -17.61 10.01
C ALA A 278 18.93 -17.85 11.49
N LEU A 279 17.67 -17.62 11.88
CA LEU A 279 17.15 -17.93 13.23
C LEU A 279 16.80 -19.41 13.41
N GLY A 280 16.96 -20.25 12.38
CA GLY A 280 16.60 -21.66 12.43
C GLY A 280 15.09 -21.92 12.52
N LEU A 281 14.27 -20.91 12.19
CA LEU A 281 12.83 -21.02 12.20
C LEU A 281 12.37 -21.62 10.87
N ARG A 282 11.67 -22.77 10.92
CA ARG A 282 11.10 -23.37 9.70
C ARG A 282 9.84 -22.62 9.29
N VAL A 283 9.82 -22.18 8.05
CA VAL A 283 8.61 -21.65 7.40
C VAL A 283 7.65 -22.82 7.14
N ARG A 284 6.49 -22.86 7.83
CA ARG A 284 5.46 -23.87 7.62
C ARG A 284 4.39 -23.32 6.68
N GLN A 285 4.03 -24.08 5.67
CA GLN A 285 2.89 -23.72 4.80
C GLN A 285 1.56 -23.90 5.55
N ARG A 286 0.55 -23.10 5.20
CA ARG A 286 -0.75 -23.15 5.88
C ARG A 286 -1.50 -24.47 5.66
N GLU A 287 -1.23 -25.19 4.56
CA GLU A 287 -1.87 -26.46 4.22
C GLU A 287 -1.30 -27.68 4.94
N ASP A 288 -0.06 -27.60 5.45
CA ASP A 288 0.57 -28.71 6.18
C ASP A 288 -0.07 -29.03 7.55
N VAL A 289 -1.06 -28.26 7.97
CA VAL A 289 -1.73 -28.39 9.28
C VAL A 289 -2.86 -29.40 9.25
N GLY A 290 -3.34 -29.81 8.07
CA GLY A 290 -4.38 -30.84 7.90
C GLY A 290 -3.84 -32.26 7.64
N LYS A 291 -2.54 -32.38 7.35
CA LYS A 291 -1.89 -33.68 7.14
C LYS A 291 -0.99 -33.95 8.34
N SER A 292 -1.51 -34.66 9.33
CA SER A 292 -0.68 -35.30 10.36
C SER A 292 0.36 -36.19 9.63
N VAL A 293 1.64 -35.83 9.79
CA VAL A 293 2.74 -36.66 9.33
C VAL A 293 2.55 -38.05 10.00
N PRO A 294 2.46 -39.13 9.21
CA PRO A 294 2.56 -40.47 9.81
C PRO A 294 3.98 -40.57 10.36
N THR A 295 4.08 -40.73 11.67
CA THR A 295 5.30 -41.15 12.34
C THR A 295 5.71 -42.49 11.77
N GLN A 296 6.81 -42.53 11.02
CA GLN A 296 7.66 -43.73 10.84
C GLN A 296 8.91 -43.56 11.66
#